data_b4da6891bb9176aed693b77f9b1dd7f3
#
_entry.id   b4da6891bb9176aed693b77f9b1dd7f3
#
_cell.length_a   1.000
_cell.length_b   1.000
_cell.length_c   1.000
_cell.angle_alpha   90.00
_cell.angle_beta   90.00
_cell.angle_gamma   90.00
#
_symmetry.space_group_name_H-M   'P 1'
#
loop_
_entity.id
_entity.type
_entity.pdbx_description
1 polymer ?
#
loop_
_entity_poly.entity_id
_entity_poly.type
_entity_poly.pdbx_seq_one_letter_code
_entity_poly.pdbx_strand_id
1 'polypeptide(L)'
;MPLAQVIERHRPESERWPGIIVEVCEDQIVRELGRVRGIAQQLHGNGIQIAIDDFGAGYSSFSTLRGLPFVELKLDSSFVKECAVDATNAAICQTAIDLAHRFNSAAVAKGIESAADLQALTVMGCDFGQGDLIAPAMPQERFLELLRHRASASKPAA
;
A
#
# COMPACT_ATOMS: atom_id res chain seq x y z
N MET A 1 11.92 16.53 -15.96
CA MET A 1 12.94 15.98 -15.06
C MET A 1 12.40 14.65 -14.54
N PRO A 2 13.15 13.54 -14.60
CA PRO A 2 12.69 12.24 -14.07
C PRO A 2 12.45 12.32 -12.55
N LEU A 3 11.44 11.60 -12.04
CA LEU A 3 11.07 11.59 -10.62
C LEU A 3 12.26 11.29 -9.70
N ALA A 4 13.08 10.30 -10.06
CA ALA A 4 14.29 9.94 -9.31
C ALA A 4 15.22 11.13 -9.08
N GLN A 5 15.45 11.95 -10.10
CA GLN A 5 16.31 13.15 -9.98
C GLN A 5 15.69 14.25 -9.11
N VAL A 6 14.34 14.36 -9.10
CA VAL A 6 13.65 15.31 -8.21
C VAL A 6 13.85 14.89 -6.75
N ILE A 7 13.65 13.61 -6.48
CA ILE A 7 13.79 13.07 -5.13
C ILE A 7 15.23 13.19 -4.65
N GLU A 8 16.20 12.79 -5.47
CA GLU A 8 17.63 12.88 -5.15
C GLU A 8 18.04 14.31 -4.81
N ARG A 9 17.55 15.29 -5.57
CA ARG A 9 17.86 16.72 -5.37
C ARG A 9 17.23 17.30 -4.09
N HIS A 10 16.08 16.81 -3.67
CA HIS A 10 15.32 17.33 -2.54
C HIS A 10 15.34 16.42 -1.32
N ARG A 11 15.97 15.25 -1.42
CA ARG A 11 16.11 14.32 -0.31
C ARG A 11 16.92 14.97 0.82
N PRO A 12 16.42 15.01 2.07
CA PRO A 12 17.21 15.45 3.20
C PRO A 12 18.42 14.54 3.41
N GLU A 13 19.56 15.11 3.69
CA GLU A 13 20.77 14.39 4.15
C GLU A 13 20.54 13.95 5.60
N SER A 14 19.71 12.97 5.82
CA SER A 14 19.39 12.47 7.16
C SER A 14 19.43 10.96 7.15
N GLU A 15 20.19 10.37 8.09
CA GLU A 15 20.19 8.93 8.36
C GLU A 15 18.79 8.43 8.76
N ARG A 16 17.88 9.33 9.16
CA ARG A 16 16.49 9.03 9.55
C ARG A 16 15.48 9.23 8.43
N TRP A 17 15.93 9.34 7.18
CA TRP A 17 15.02 9.40 6.05
C TRP A 17 14.19 8.12 5.97
N PRO A 18 12.86 8.19 6.13
CA PRO A 18 12.03 6.98 6.19
C PRO A 18 11.88 6.27 4.83
N GLY A 19 12.40 6.87 3.77
CA GLY A 19 12.18 6.42 2.41
C GLY A 19 10.88 6.96 1.81
N ILE A 20 10.65 6.61 0.55
CA ILE A 20 9.42 6.94 -0.19
C ILE A 20 8.91 5.65 -0.82
N ILE A 21 7.60 5.44 -0.76
CA ILE A 21 6.90 4.44 -1.55
C ILE A 21 6.10 5.19 -2.62
N VAL A 22 6.31 4.83 -3.87
CA VAL A 22 5.58 5.38 -5.03
C VAL A 22 4.52 4.39 -5.45
N GLU A 23 3.26 4.82 -5.47
CA GLU A 23 2.13 4.00 -5.89
C GLU A 23 2.00 4.02 -7.41
N VAL A 24 1.79 2.86 -8.01
CA VAL A 24 1.56 2.67 -9.44
C VAL A 24 0.29 1.82 -9.61
N CYS A 25 -0.70 2.35 -10.32
CA CYS A 25 -1.94 1.63 -10.56
C CYS A 25 -1.70 0.37 -11.40
N GLU A 26 -2.43 -0.69 -11.08
CA GLU A 26 -2.39 -1.98 -11.80
C GLU A 26 -2.51 -1.81 -13.31
N ASP A 27 -3.46 -1.01 -13.76
CA ASP A 27 -3.72 -0.71 -15.17
C ASP A 27 -2.50 -0.15 -15.91
N GLN A 28 -1.71 0.71 -15.26
CA GLN A 28 -0.50 1.28 -15.84
C GLN A 28 0.60 0.23 -15.98
N ILE A 29 0.69 -0.68 -15.00
CA ILE A 29 1.65 -1.79 -15.04
C ILE A 29 1.35 -2.70 -16.24
N VAL A 30 0.07 -3.02 -16.46
CA VAL A 30 -0.36 -3.88 -17.58
C VAL A 30 -0.03 -3.24 -18.93
N ARG A 31 -0.32 -1.94 -19.08
CA ARG A 31 -0.14 -1.23 -20.36
C ARG A 31 1.33 -0.97 -20.70
N GLU A 32 2.19 -0.70 -19.72
CA GLU A 32 3.55 -0.24 -19.92
C GLU A 32 4.58 -1.03 -19.08
N LEU A 33 4.41 -2.35 -18.94
CA LEU A 33 5.21 -3.20 -18.06
C LEU A 33 6.73 -2.98 -18.17
N GLY A 34 7.25 -2.92 -19.40
CA GLY A 34 8.69 -2.72 -19.64
C GLY A 34 9.18 -1.37 -19.10
N ARG A 35 8.39 -0.31 -19.29
CA ARG A 35 8.70 1.02 -18.81
C ARG A 35 8.62 1.10 -17.28
N VAL A 36 7.55 0.56 -16.69
CA VAL A 36 7.36 0.54 -15.24
C VAL A 36 8.48 -0.24 -14.57
N ARG A 37 8.89 -1.39 -15.12
CA ARG A 37 10.01 -2.19 -14.60
C ARG A 37 11.33 -1.41 -14.62
N GLY A 38 11.64 -0.71 -15.72
CA GLY A 38 12.85 0.11 -15.83
C GLY A 38 12.88 1.25 -14.82
N ILE A 39 11.74 1.93 -14.63
CA ILE A 39 11.58 3.00 -13.63
C ILE A 39 11.71 2.40 -12.21
N ALA A 40 11.06 1.27 -11.94
CA ALA A 40 11.12 0.59 -10.64
C ALA A 40 12.56 0.26 -10.22
N GLN A 41 13.36 -0.27 -11.16
CA GLN A 41 14.76 -0.58 -10.90
C GLN A 41 15.60 0.67 -10.60
N GLN A 42 15.37 1.77 -11.34
CA GLN A 42 16.04 3.05 -11.08
C GLN A 42 15.65 3.63 -9.71
N LEU A 43 14.38 3.59 -9.35
CA LEU A 43 13.87 4.06 -8.07
C LEU A 43 14.45 3.24 -6.91
N HIS A 44 14.46 1.92 -7.05
CA HIS A 44 15.02 1.02 -6.03
C HIS A 44 16.51 1.30 -5.74
N GLY A 45 17.31 1.60 -6.76
CA GLY A 45 18.71 2.03 -6.61
C GLY A 45 18.88 3.31 -5.78
N ASN A 46 17.83 4.13 -5.69
CA ASN A 46 17.79 5.38 -4.92
C ASN A 46 17.07 5.23 -3.57
N GLY A 47 16.79 3.99 -3.12
CA GLY A 47 16.07 3.73 -1.86
C GLY A 47 14.59 4.08 -1.90
N ILE A 48 14.00 4.16 -3.10
CA ILE A 48 12.58 4.41 -3.33
C ILE A 48 11.92 3.08 -3.67
N GLN A 49 10.83 2.78 -2.99
CA GLN A 49 10.09 1.54 -3.15
C GLN A 49 8.81 1.77 -3.97
N ILE A 50 8.21 0.70 -4.47
CA ILE A 50 6.97 0.75 -5.24
C ILE A 50 5.88 -0.03 -4.51
N ALA A 51 4.67 0.55 -4.49
CA ALA A 51 3.43 -0.13 -4.18
C ALA A 51 2.60 -0.30 -5.46
N ILE A 52 1.92 -1.44 -5.58
CA ILE A 52 0.92 -1.67 -6.63
C ILE A 52 -0.42 -1.22 -6.08
N ASP A 53 -1.06 -0.26 -6.75
CA ASP A 53 -2.34 0.29 -6.33
C ASP A 53 -3.53 -0.20 -7.17
N ASP A 54 -4.73 -0.17 -6.58
CA ASP A 54 -6.01 -0.61 -7.16
C ASP A 54 -5.98 -2.07 -7.66
N PHE A 55 -5.28 -2.95 -6.91
CA PHE A 55 -5.15 -4.34 -7.32
C PHE A 55 -6.47 -5.10 -7.22
N GLY A 56 -6.76 -5.84 -8.31
CA GLY A 56 -7.97 -6.64 -8.49
C GLY A 56 -9.05 -5.97 -9.33
N ALA A 57 -8.99 -4.64 -9.54
CA ALA A 57 -9.93 -3.92 -10.41
C ALA A 57 -9.60 -4.09 -11.90
N GLY A 58 -8.38 -4.55 -12.22
CA GLY A 58 -7.86 -4.68 -13.59
C GLY A 58 -7.68 -6.13 -14.06
N TYR A 59 -7.02 -6.29 -15.20
CA TYR A 59 -6.72 -7.58 -15.85
C TYR A 59 -5.26 -8.01 -15.67
N SER A 60 -4.68 -7.80 -14.50
CA SER A 60 -3.30 -8.25 -14.25
C SER A 60 -3.17 -9.77 -14.29
N SER A 61 -2.20 -10.25 -15.02
CA SER A 61 -1.78 -11.63 -14.90
C SER A 61 -0.66 -11.74 -13.85
N PHE A 62 -0.57 -12.89 -13.17
CA PHE A 62 0.56 -13.18 -12.26
C PHE A 62 1.94 -13.01 -12.94
N SER A 63 2.00 -13.19 -14.27
CA SER A 63 3.20 -12.98 -15.06
C SER A 63 3.63 -11.51 -15.09
N THR A 64 2.68 -10.58 -14.97
CA THR A 64 2.94 -9.13 -14.94
C THR A 64 3.65 -8.73 -13.66
N LEU A 65 3.24 -9.30 -12.53
CA LEU A 65 3.85 -9.05 -11.22
C LEU A 65 5.25 -9.67 -11.09
N ARG A 66 5.49 -10.76 -11.82
CA ARG A 66 6.77 -11.45 -11.78
C ARG A 66 7.90 -10.57 -12.33
N GLY A 67 8.83 -10.22 -11.44
CA GLY A 67 10.00 -9.41 -11.79
C GLY A 67 9.76 -7.90 -11.72
N LEU A 68 8.64 -7.45 -11.13
CA LEU A 68 8.46 -6.09 -10.68
C LEU A 68 8.85 -6.05 -9.18
N PRO A 69 9.84 -5.26 -8.78
CA PRO A 69 10.17 -5.09 -7.36
C PRO A 69 9.13 -4.17 -6.71
N PHE A 70 8.21 -4.73 -5.95
CA PHE A 70 7.23 -3.98 -5.15
C PHE A 70 7.26 -4.46 -3.70
N VAL A 71 6.87 -3.59 -2.78
CA VAL A 71 6.88 -3.86 -1.34
C VAL A 71 5.47 -3.87 -0.74
N GLU A 72 4.50 -3.32 -1.44
CA GLU A 72 3.11 -3.29 -1.03
C GLU A 72 2.19 -3.62 -2.20
N LEU A 73 1.10 -4.34 -1.91
CA LEU A 73 0.00 -4.60 -2.81
C LEU A 73 -1.27 -4.07 -2.14
N LYS A 74 -1.85 -3.02 -2.76
CA LYS A 74 -3.00 -2.30 -2.21
C LYS A 74 -4.28 -2.81 -2.86
N LEU A 75 -5.15 -3.40 -2.04
CA LEU A 75 -6.43 -3.93 -2.47
C LEU A 75 -7.37 -2.77 -2.84
N ASP A 76 -8.06 -2.89 -3.98
CA ASP A 76 -9.05 -1.91 -4.38
C ASP A 76 -10.22 -1.84 -3.39
N SER A 77 -10.67 -0.62 -3.12
CA SER A 77 -11.73 -0.35 -2.15
C SER A 77 -13.07 -1.01 -2.48
N SER A 78 -13.34 -1.32 -3.75
CA SER A 78 -14.56 -2.00 -4.17
C SER A 78 -14.69 -3.43 -3.63
N PHE A 79 -13.55 -4.10 -3.38
CA PHE A 79 -13.52 -5.44 -2.78
C PHE A 79 -13.39 -5.39 -1.26
N VAL A 80 -12.79 -4.34 -0.72
CA VAL A 80 -12.67 -4.13 0.74
C VAL A 80 -14.02 -3.83 1.36
N LYS A 81 -14.83 -3.02 0.67
CA LYS A 81 -16.18 -2.69 1.11
C LYS A 81 -17.06 -3.93 1.17
N GLU A 82 -17.72 -4.10 2.30
CA GLU A 82 -18.62 -5.24 2.57
C GLU A 82 -17.94 -6.63 2.57
N CYS A 83 -16.61 -6.71 2.63
CA CYS A 83 -15.89 -7.99 2.66
C CYS A 83 -16.23 -8.85 3.89
N ALA A 84 -16.79 -8.25 4.95
CA ALA A 84 -17.26 -8.99 6.13
C ALA A 84 -18.54 -9.80 5.85
N VAL A 85 -19.35 -9.42 4.86
CA VAL A 85 -20.66 -10.02 4.59
C VAL A 85 -20.80 -10.56 3.17
N ASP A 86 -20.04 -10.08 2.21
CA ASP A 86 -20.00 -10.59 0.84
C ASP A 86 -18.89 -11.64 0.69
N ALA A 87 -19.29 -12.89 0.45
CA ALA A 87 -18.36 -14.00 0.31
C ALA A 87 -17.43 -13.87 -0.92
N THR A 88 -17.87 -13.18 -1.98
CA THR A 88 -17.06 -12.95 -3.17
C THR A 88 -15.96 -11.93 -2.86
N ASN A 89 -16.31 -10.81 -2.24
CA ASN A 89 -15.35 -9.80 -1.80
C ASN A 89 -14.35 -10.38 -0.80
N ALA A 90 -14.83 -11.18 0.16
CA ALA A 90 -13.97 -11.88 1.11
C ALA A 90 -12.95 -12.79 0.41
N ALA A 91 -13.37 -13.58 -0.59
CA ALA A 91 -12.50 -14.48 -1.32
C ALA A 91 -11.46 -13.72 -2.17
N ILE A 92 -11.84 -12.59 -2.77
CA ILE A 92 -10.92 -11.72 -3.53
C ILE A 92 -9.90 -11.10 -2.57
N CYS A 93 -10.33 -10.54 -1.45
CA CYS A 93 -9.44 -9.97 -0.44
C CYS A 93 -8.44 -11.01 0.07
N GLN A 94 -8.90 -12.20 0.46
CA GLN A 94 -8.01 -13.28 0.93
C GLN A 94 -6.99 -13.66 -0.13
N THR A 95 -7.42 -13.80 -1.39
CA THR A 95 -6.53 -14.15 -2.51
C THR A 95 -5.45 -13.09 -2.73
N ALA A 96 -5.83 -11.80 -2.67
CA ALA A 96 -4.89 -10.69 -2.85
C ALA A 96 -3.89 -10.60 -1.68
N ILE A 97 -4.33 -10.83 -0.44
CA ILE A 97 -3.47 -10.89 0.75
C ILE A 97 -2.46 -12.04 0.63
N ASP A 98 -2.93 -13.24 0.31
CA ASP A 98 -2.06 -14.41 0.12
C ASP A 98 -1.04 -14.17 -1.00
N LEU A 99 -1.46 -13.49 -2.07
CA LEU A 99 -0.60 -13.13 -3.18
C LEU A 99 0.51 -12.17 -2.75
N ALA A 100 0.17 -11.09 -2.03
CA ALA A 100 1.14 -10.14 -1.52
C ALA A 100 2.22 -10.85 -0.70
N HIS A 101 1.81 -11.71 0.23
CA HIS A 101 2.72 -12.47 1.08
C HIS A 101 3.63 -13.43 0.30
N ARG A 102 3.11 -14.08 -0.77
CA ARG A 102 3.93 -14.94 -1.65
C ARG A 102 5.00 -14.18 -2.43
N PHE A 103 4.81 -12.89 -2.63
CA PHE A 103 5.81 -11.98 -3.21
C PHE A 103 6.70 -11.31 -2.16
N ASN A 104 6.59 -11.69 -0.87
CA ASN A 104 7.27 -11.04 0.28
C ASN A 104 6.95 -9.54 0.36
N SER A 105 5.72 -9.17 0.03
CA SER A 105 5.20 -7.81 0.06
C SER A 105 4.07 -7.72 1.07
N ALA A 106 3.82 -6.53 1.60
CA ALA A 106 2.72 -6.29 2.50
C ALA A 106 1.40 -6.11 1.75
N ALA A 107 0.31 -6.61 2.32
CA ALA A 107 -1.05 -6.36 1.86
C ALA A 107 -1.62 -5.12 2.55
N VAL A 108 -2.17 -4.19 1.77
CA VAL A 108 -2.80 -2.95 2.26
C VAL A 108 -4.25 -2.89 1.81
N ALA A 109 -5.20 -2.85 2.73
CA ALA A 109 -6.61 -2.68 2.39
C ALA A 109 -7.00 -1.19 2.36
N LYS A 110 -7.61 -0.74 1.25
CA LYS A 110 -8.03 0.65 1.04
C LYS A 110 -9.54 0.81 1.29
N GLY A 111 -9.92 1.99 1.75
CA GLY A 111 -11.34 2.36 1.87
C GLY A 111 -12.08 1.62 2.99
N ILE A 112 -11.41 1.33 4.09
CA ILE A 112 -12.05 0.72 5.26
C ILE A 112 -12.96 1.75 5.92
N GLU A 113 -14.27 1.51 5.87
CA GLU A 113 -15.31 2.37 6.42
C GLU A 113 -16.04 1.73 7.60
N SER A 114 -16.02 0.39 7.72
CA SER A 114 -16.72 -0.34 8.78
C SER A 114 -15.79 -1.14 9.70
N ALA A 115 -16.16 -1.24 10.97
CA ALA A 115 -15.44 -2.06 11.94
C ALA A 115 -15.52 -3.57 11.60
N ALA A 116 -16.60 -4.01 10.95
CA ALA A 116 -16.78 -5.39 10.53
C ALA A 116 -15.77 -5.76 9.43
N ASP A 117 -15.59 -4.89 8.42
CA ASP A 117 -14.61 -5.12 7.35
C ASP A 117 -13.18 -5.07 7.90
N LEU A 118 -12.87 -4.14 8.80
CA LEU A 118 -11.57 -4.10 9.47
C LEU A 118 -11.27 -5.39 10.22
N GLN A 119 -12.25 -5.93 10.95
CA GLN A 119 -12.10 -7.19 11.68
C GLN A 119 -11.89 -8.37 10.71
N ALA A 120 -12.69 -8.45 9.65
CA ALA A 120 -12.55 -9.50 8.63
C ALA A 120 -11.15 -9.47 7.98
N LEU A 121 -10.68 -8.30 7.57
CA LEU A 121 -9.34 -8.12 6.98
C LEU A 121 -8.23 -8.48 7.96
N THR A 122 -8.40 -8.15 9.24
CA THR A 122 -7.43 -8.53 10.29
C THR A 122 -7.36 -10.05 10.43
N VAL A 123 -8.50 -10.75 10.41
CA VAL A 123 -8.55 -12.23 10.46
C VAL A 123 -7.93 -12.84 9.20
N MET A 124 -8.11 -12.23 8.04
CA MET A 124 -7.48 -12.65 6.78
C MET A 124 -5.96 -12.43 6.76
N GLY A 125 -5.40 -11.69 7.74
CA GLY A 125 -3.97 -11.43 7.83
C GLY A 125 -3.50 -10.23 7.01
N CYS A 126 -4.38 -9.26 6.71
CA CYS A 126 -3.99 -8.01 6.06
C CYS A 126 -3.03 -7.21 6.97
N ASP A 127 -1.91 -6.72 6.41
CA ASP A 127 -0.83 -6.10 7.18
C ASP A 127 -1.16 -4.65 7.55
N PHE A 128 -1.75 -3.90 6.62
CA PHE A 128 -2.06 -2.47 6.80
C PHE A 128 -3.46 -2.14 6.29
N GLY A 129 -4.05 -1.10 6.89
CA GLY A 129 -5.35 -0.60 6.50
C GLY A 129 -5.35 0.92 6.32
N GLN A 130 -6.13 1.40 5.36
CA GLN A 130 -6.37 2.80 5.07
C GLN A 130 -7.86 3.03 4.86
N GLY A 131 -8.42 4.09 5.46
CA GLY A 131 -9.84 4.44 5.29
C GLY A 131 -10.34 5.37 6.38
N ASP A 132 -11.54 5.90 6.20
CA ASP A 132 -12.15 6.90 7.08
C ASP A 132 -12.42 6.36 8.48
N LEU A 133 -12.61 5.05 8.63
CA LEU A 133 -12.72 4.42 9.95
C LEU A 133 -11.43 4.59 10.77
N ILE A 134 -10.27 4.57 10.12
CA ILE A 134 -8.95 4.67 10.78
C ILE A 134 -8.60 6.12 11.04
N ALA A 135 -8.65 6.94 9.99
CA ALA A 135 -8.49 8.38 10.03
C ALA A 135 -8.88 8.99 8.68
N PRO A 136 -9.81 9.95 8.63
CA PRO A 136 -10.13 10.66 7.41
C PRO A 136 -8.96 11.53 6.96
N ALA A 137 -8.94 11.93 5.68
CA ALA A 137 -7.97 12.87 5.17
C ALA A 137 -7.99 14.17 6.01
N MET A 138 -6.81 14.66 6.38
CA MET A 138 -6.69 15.80 7.29
C MET A 138 -5.48 16.67 6.95
N PRO A 139 -5.50 17.97 7.35
CA PRO A 139 -4.34 18.86 7.25
C PRO A 139 -3.14 18.35 8.05
N GLN A 140 -1.94 18.74 7.63
CA GLN A 140 -0.67 18.31 8.23
C GLN A 140 -0.62 18.52 9.75
N GLU A 141 -1.12 19.63 10.25
CA GLU A 141 -1.11 19.97 11.68
C GLU A 141 -1.87 18.93 12.50
N ARG A 142 -3.09 18.56 12.05
CA ARG A 142 -3.92 17.54 12.70
C ARG A 142 -3.29 16.16 12.60
N PHE A 143 -2.65 15.83 11.47
CA PHE A 143 -1.94 14.57 11.34
C PHE A 143 -0.78 14.45 12.33
N LEU A 144 0.01 15.50 12.50
CA LEU A 144 1.09 15.54 13.50
C LEU A 144 0.59 15.41 14.93
N GLU A 145 -0.56 16.00 15.28
CA GLU A 145 -1.21 15.82 16.56
C GLU A 145 -1.64 14.37 16.79
N LEU A 146 -2.28 13.75 15.79
CA LEU A 146 -2.68 12.35 15.83
C LEU A 146 -1.49 11.42 16.07
N LEU A 147 -0.38 11.64 15.37
CA LEU A 147 0.84 10.85 15.53
C LEU A 147 1.43 10.97 16.94
N ARG A 148 1.47 12.20 17.50
CA ARG A 148 1.95 12.43 18.87
C ARG A 148 1.08 11.72 19.90
N HIS A 149 -0.24 11.78 19.74
CA HIS A 149 -1.19 11.09 20.62
C HIS A 149 -0.99 9.56 20.58
N ARG A 150 -0.88 8.97 19.41
CA ARG A 150 -0.65 7.52 19.26
C ARG A 150 0.70 7.08 19.80
N ALA A 151 1.76 7.86 19.57
CA ALA A 151 3.09 7.57 20.11
C ALA A 151 3.14 7.62 21.65
N SER A 152 2.36 8.49 22.29
CA SER A 152 2.26 8.55 23.76
C SER A 152 1.44 7.39 24.32
N ALA A 153 0.42 6.91 23.61
CA ALA A 153 -0.41 5.77 24.02
C ALA A 153 0.30 4.41 23.86
N SER A 154 1.30 4.32 23.00
CA SER A 154 2.06 3.09 22.73
C SER A 154 3.23 2.86 23.67
N LYS A 155 3.53 3.78 24.60
CA LYS A 155 4.56 3.53 25.63
C LYS A 155 3.98 2.57 26.66
N PRO A 156 4.57 1.36 26.86
CA PRO A 156 4.18 0.52 27.98
C PRO A 156 4.41 1.31 29.27
N ALA A 157 3.46 1.19 30.18
CA ALA A 157 3.66 1.70 31.55
C ALA A 157 4.91 1.03 32.13
N ALA A 158 5.85 1.85 32.57
CA ALA A 158 7.11 1.42 33.19
C ALA A 158 6.85 0.77 34.54
#